data_0405458320aa65200c63dabc3959ad47
#
_entry.id   0405458320aa65200c63dabc3959ad47
#
_cell.length_a   1.000
_cell.length_b   1.000
_cell.length_c   1.000
_cell.angle_alpha   90.00
_cell.angle_beta   90.00
_cell.angle_gamma   90.00
#
_symmetry.space_group_name_H-M   'P 1'
#
loop_
_entity.id
_entity.type
_entity.pdbx_description
1 polymer ?
#
loop_
_entity_poly.entity_id
_entity_poly.type
_entity_poly.pdbx_seq_one_letter_code
_entity_poly.pdbx_strand_id
1 'polypeptide(L)'
;MEKKILYVNWGGLGDHLSFTTLPEIFTNLGYEFYISDKSSFRSQEIYDLVWGTNPHVKGLTSEIPNCGHLENWGVSDTVDFNKEFTTHKNIELIYGVNNESKYAKIYYNPNKINEVNDFIVLDLNSVSVKEYDNDKIKLHLLTYKNEKFLVILTNDYPNLVVSDDFFSDLNVEFITTKDIFHYVDLIFSCKKFICVWSGSSILSSSIKNYYKNDLDIECFKKTVDDKCPEGWGVTNKSYYWYDNIKYIMI
;
A
#
# COMPACT_ATOMS: atom_id res chain seq x y z
N MET A 1 29.85 9.98 7.05
CA MET A 1 29.02 8.76 6.98
C MET A 1 28.69 8.53 5.51
N GLU A 2 28.69 7.29 5.08
CA GLU A 2 28.30 6.95 3.72
C GLU A 2 26.79 7.09 3.56
N LYS A 3 26.32 7.53 2.38
CA LYS A 3 24.91 7.84 2.14
C LYS A 3 24.25 6.75 1.30
N LYS A 4 23.00 6.43 1.64
CA LYS A 4 22.05 5.70 0.79
C LYS A 4 20.97 6.67 0.34
N ILE A 5 20.80 6.79 -0.98
CA ILE A 5 19.91 7.76 -1.60
C ILE A 5 18.93 7.00 -2.46
N LEU A 6 17.69 6.91 -1.99
CA LEU A 6 16.62 6.16 -2.63
C LEU A 6 15.94 7.00 -3.72
N TYR A 7 15.82 6.43 -4.91
CA TYR A 7 15.03 6.97 -6.01
C TYR A 7 13.82 6.07 -6.29
N VAL A 8 12.62 6.63 -6.23
CA VAL A 8 11.36 5.93 -6.55
C VAL A 8 10.76 6.56 -7.79
N ASN A 9 10.76 5.81 -8.90
CA ASN A 9 10.32 6.30 -10.20
C ASN A 9 8.78 6.45 -10.30
N TRP A 10 8.03 5.57 -9.62
CA TRP A 10 6.58 5.59 -9.64
C TRP A 10 6.03 6.27 -8.40
N GLY A 11 5.05 7.17 -8.60
CA GLY A 11 4.59 8.08 -7.56
C GLY A 11 3.45 7.56 -6.69
N GLY A 12 3.02 6.32 -6.84
CA GLY A 12 1.91 5.76 -6.06
C GLY A 12 2.30 5.41 -4.62
N LEU A 13 1.31 5.42 -3.72
CA LEU A 13 1.52 5.05 -2.32
C LEU A 13 2.17 3.66 -2.18
N GLY A 14 1.69 2.67 -2.95
CA GLY A 14 2.23 1.31 -2.94
C GLY A 14 3.69 1.24 -3.35
N ASP A 15 4.10 2.06 -4.33
CA ASP A 15 5.47 2.10 -4.82
C ASP A 15 6.42 2.56 -3.71
N HIS A 16 6.06 3.61 -2.99
CA HIS A 16 6.85 4.12 -1.88
C HIS A 16 6.85 3.17 -0.67
N LEU A 17 5.70 2.60 -0.33
CA LEU A 17 5.59 1.65 0.77
C LEU A 17 6.48 0.41 0.58
N SER A 18 6.77 0.02 -0.65
CA SER A 18 7.61 -1.13 -0.96
C SER A 18 9.04 -1.02 -0.40
N PHE A 19 9.56 0.19 -0.27
CA PHE A 19 10.93 0.46 0.17
C PHE A 19 11.05 0.85 1.65
N THR A 20 9.95 0.88 2.40
CA THR A 20 9.92 1.47 3.75
C THR A 20 10.74 0.73 4.80
N THR A 21 11.18 -0.50 4.54
CA THR A 21 12.04 -1.25 5.46
C THR A 21 13.52 -0.85 5.35
N LEU A 22 13.94 -0.33 4.20
CA LEU A 22 15.34 -0.02 3.91
C LEU A 22 15.94 1.08 4.79
N PRO A 23 15.25 2.22 5.09
CA PRO A 23 15.84 3.29 5.89
C PRO A 23 16.35 2.83 7.25
N GLU A 24 15.54 2.07 7.99
CA GLU A 24 15.92 1.56 9.31
C GLU A 24 17.10 0.59 9.22
N ILE A 25 17.07 -0.33 8.24
CA ILE A 25 18.13 -1.31 8.03
C ILE A 25 19.46 -0.61 7.74
N PHE A 26 19.48 0.31 6.79
CA PHE A 26 20.71 1.02 6.42
C PHE A 26 21.21 1.96 7.52
N THR A 27 20.30 2.60 8.24
CA THR A 27 20.70 3.44 9.39
C THR A 27 21.34 2.61 10.49
N ASN A 28 20.82 1.41 10.77
CA ASN A 28 21.41 0.48 11.74
C ASN A 28 22.78 -0.06 11.29
N LEU A 29 23.05 -0.07 9.97
CA LEU A 29 24.34 -0.41 9.39
C LEU A 29 25.31 0.78 9.36
N GLY A 30 24.92 1.96 9.86
CA GLY A 30 25.76 3.15 9.96
C GLY A 30 25.73 4.06 8.72
N TYR A 31 24.73 3.92 7.85
CA TYR A 31 24.52 4.84 6.72
C TYR A 31 23.58 5.98 7.10
N GLU A 32 23.73 7.12 6.42
CA GLU A 32 22.67 8.14 6.37
C GLU A 32 21.72 7.83 5.20
N PHE A 33 20.41 7.83 5.47
CA PHE A 33 19.41 7.50 4.45
C PHE A 33 18.65 8.74 4.00
N TYR A 34 18.61 8.97 2.69
CA TYR A 34 17.95 10.09 2.03
C TYR A 34 17.01 9.61 0.94
N ILE A 35 16.03 10.46 0.61
CA ILE A 35 15.18 10.30 -0.57
C ILE A 35 15.66 11.27 -1.64
N SER A 36 15.80 10.80 -2.87
CA SER A 36 16.12 11.67 -4.00
C SER A 36 14.98 12.65 -4.26
N ASP A 37 15.30 13.93 -4.45
CA ASP A 37 14.35 14.98 -4.87
C ASP A 37 13.81 14.76 -6.29
N LYS A 38 14.41 13.83 -7.05
CA LYS A 38 13.95 13.37 -8.36
C LYS A 38 12.90 12.25 -8.27
N SER A 39 12.64 11.72 -7.08
CA SER A 39 11.59 10.71 -6.89
C SER A 39 10.23 11.28 -7.28
N SER A 40 9.43 10.45 -7.93
CA SER A 40 8.05 10.82 -8.28
C SER A 40 7.13 10.67 -7.07
N PHE A 41 6.30 11.66 -6.81
CA PHE A 41 5.24 11.61 -5.80
C PHE A 41 3.92 12.06 -6.44
N ARG A 42 2.90 11.22 -6.39
CA ARG A 42 1.57 11.57 -6.90
C ARG A 42 0.95 12.71 -6.08
N SER A 43 1.23 12.76 -4.79
CA SER A 43 0.91 13.88 -3.91
C SER A 43 2.01 14.07 -2.87
N GLN A 44 2.13 15.29 -2.33
CA GLN A 44 3.04 15.59 -1.23
C GLN A 44 2.74 14.76 0.00
N GLU A 45 1.49 14.43 0.24
CA GLU A 45 1.03 13.63 1.38
C GLU A 45 1.65 12.23 1.41
N ILE A 46 1.96 11.63 0.24
CA ILE A 46 2.66 10.34 0.17
C ILE A 46 4.07 10.48 0.75
N TYR A 47 4.79 11.56 0.40
CA TYR A 47 6.08 11.85 1.01
C TYR A 47 5.94 12.05 2.53
N ASP A 48 4.99 12.86 2.95
CA ASP A 48 4.79 13.22 4.34
C ASP A 48 4.51 11.98 5.20
N LEU A 49 3.61 11.09 4.75
CA LEU A 49 3.29 9.86 5.48
C LEU A 49 4.45 8.86 5.49
N VAL A 50 5.04 8.60 4.33
CA VAL A 50 5.96 7.46 4.16
C VAL A 50 7.37 7.80 4.60
N TRP A 51 7.82 9.01 4.27
CA TRP A 51 9.20 9.45 4.48
C TRP A 51 9.33 10.54 5.53
N GLY A 52 8.40 11.51 5.54
CA GLY A 52 8.42 12.65 6.45
C GLY A 52 8.27 12.26 7.91
N THR A 53 7.50 11.22 8.21
CA THR A 53 7.36 10.67 9.56
C THR A 53 8.45 9.67 9.94
N ASN A 54 9.27 9.22 8.99
CA ASN A 54 10.25 8.16 9.22
C ASN A 54 11.54 8.72 9.88
N PRO A 55 11.84 8.34 11.13
CA PRO A 55 13.00 8.89 11.86
C PRO A 55 14.35 8.47 11.28
N HIS A 56 14.37 7.45 10.41
CA HIS A 56 15.58 6.97 9.75
C HIS A 56 15.87 7.69 8.44
N VAL A 57 14.95 8.54 7.95
CA VAL A 57 15.13 9.35 6.74
C VAL A 57 15.58 10.77 7.13
N LYS A 58 16.68 11.21 6.55
CA LYS A 58 17.25 12.56 6.81
C LYS A 58 16.56 13.67 6.01
N GLY A 59 15.82 13.31 4.95
CA GLY A 59 15.09 14.24 4.09
C GLY A 59 15.38 14.02 2.62
N LEU A 60 15.07 15.04 1.81
CA LEU A 60 15.35 15.05 0.38
C LEU A 60 16.79 15.48 0.08
N THR A 61 17.34 14.95 -1.03
CA THR A 61 18.66 15.36 -1.53
C THR A 61 18.68 15.36 -3.07
N SER A 62 19.45 16.26 -3.66
CA SER A 62 19.71 16.34 -5.10
C SER A 62 20.93 15.52 -5.54
N GLU A 63 21.62 14.87 -4.62
CA GLU A 63 22.76 14.01 -4.92
C GLU A 63 22.33 12.79 -5.77
N ILE A 64 23.29 12.16 -6.44
CA ILE A 64 23.04 11.03 -7.34
C ILE A 64 22.49 9.84 -6.54
N PRO A 65 21.32 9.28 -6.92
CA PRO A 65 20.77 8.09 -6.27
C PRO A 65 21.69 6.86 -6.43
N ASN A 66 21.69 6.02 -5.41
CA ASN A 66 22.41 4.75 -5.40
C ASN A 66 21.57 3.59 -4.86
N CYS A 67 20.26 3.79 -4.75
CA CYS A 67 19.28 2.82 -4.26
C CYS A 67 17.91 3.09 -4.91
N GLY A 68 17.07 2.09 -5.09
CA GLY A 68 15.71 2.22 -5.62
C GLY A 68 15.60 1.86 -7.10
N HIS A 69 14.70 2.51 -7.82
CA HIS A 69 14.49 2.30 -9.25
C HIS A 69 15.56 3.03 -10.06
N LEU A 70 16.74 2.47 -10.17
CA LEU A 70 17.83 3.03 -10.96
C LEU A 70 17.71 2.55 -12.42
N GLU A 71 18.11 3.40 -13.39
CA GLU A 71 18.00 3.09 -14.83
C GLU A 71 18.69 1.78 -15.24
N ASN A 72 19.78 1.41 -14.55
CA ASN A 72 20.50 0.16 -14.77
C ASN A 72 20.06 -0.99 -13.84
N TRP A 73 19.06 -0.74 -13.03
CA TRP A 73 18.47 -1.71 -12.13
C TRP A 73 17.03 -1.91 -12.56
N GLY A 74 16.84 -2.46 -13.74
CA GLY A 74 15.56 -3.04 -14.06
C GLY A 74 15.26 -4.03 -12.95
N VAL A 75 14.50 -3.59 -11.96
CA VAL A 75 13.90 -4.49 -10.96
C VAL A 75 13.06 -5.55 -11.67
N SER A 76 12.74 -5.30 -12.95
CA SER A 76 12.01 -6.20 -13.82
C SER A 76 12.86 -7.29 -14.47
N ASP A 77 14.12 -7.04 -14.83
CA ASP A 77 14.77 -7.90 -15.82
C ASP A 77 15.91 -8.78 -15.28
N THR A 78 16.40 -8.56 -14.06
CA THR A 78 17.58 -9.28 -13.56
C THR A 78 17.45 -9.85 -12.15
N VAL A 79 16.36 -9.58 -11.44
CA VAL A 79 16.13 -10.14 -10.12
C VAL A 79 15.05 -11.20 -10.20
N ASP A 80 15.46 -12.44 -10.01
CA ASP A 80 14.56 -13.55 -9.71
C ASP A 80 13.86 -13.24 -8.39
N PHE A 81 12.74 -12.49 -8.48
CA PHE A 81 11.85 -12.33 -7.34
C PHE A 81 11.41 -13.72 -6.89
N ASN A 82 11.95 -14.16 -5.77
CA ASN A 82 11.51 -15.43 -5.21
C ASN A 82 10.03 -15.30 -4.83
N LYS A 83 9.20 -16.10 -5.47
CA LYS A 83 7.73 -16.10 -5.31
C LYS A 83 7.27 -16.47 -3.90
N GLU A 84 8.16 -17.07 -3.10
CA GLU A 84 7.90 -17.43 -1.72
C GLU A 84 8.19 -16.28 -0.75
N PHE A 85 8.86 -15.22 -1.22
CA PHE A 85 9.22 -14.08 -0.39
C PHE A 85 8.26 -12.91 -0.61
N THR A 86 8.06 -12.12 0.45
CA THR A 86 7.35 -10.85 0.34
C THR A 86 8.11 -9.87 -0.56
N THR A 87 7.43 -8.86 -1.07
CA THR A 87 8.06 -7.77 -1.83
C THR A 87 9.20 -7.12 -1.05
N HIS A 88 9.01 -6.88 0.24
CA HIS A 88 10.03 -6.26 1.09
C HIS A 88 11.26 -7.13 1.23
N LYS A 89 11.11 -8.43 1.47
CA LYS A 89 12.24 -9.36 1.54
C LYS A 89 13.01 -9.43 0.23
N ASN A 90 12.32 -9.46 -0.91
CA ASN A 90 12.96 -9.44 -2.22
C ASN A 90 13.77 -8.13 -2.41
N ILE A 91 13.20 -6.97 -2.08
CA ILE A 91 13.88 -5.68 -2.15
C ILE A 91 15.11 -5.65 -1.23
N GLU A 92 15.00 -6.13 -0.01
CA GLU A 92 16.13 -6.23 0.92
C GLU A 92 17.28 -7.04 0.34
N LEU A 93 16.99 -8.19 -0.26
CA LEU A 93 18.01 -9.05 -0.88
C LEU A 93 18.68 -8.39 -2.08
N ILE A 94 17.94 -7.61 -2.89
CA ILE A 94 18.51 -6.82 -4.00
C ILE A 94 19.61 -5.88 -3.51
N TYR A 95 19.41 -5.29 -2.34
CA TYR A 95 20.37 -4.34 -1.75
C TYR A 95 21.39 -5.00 -0.82
N GLY A 96 21.48 -6.34 -0.83
CA GLY A 96 22.45 -7.08 -0.05
C GLY A 96 22.18 -7.08 1.45
N VAL A 97 20.93 -6.77 1.85
CA VAL A 97 20.48 -6.81 3.24
C VAL A 97 19.39 -7.85 3.40
N ASN A 98 19.21 -8.39 4.59
CA ASN A 98 18.19 -9.39 4.86
C ASN A 98 17.72 -9.25 6.31
N ASN A 99 16.63 -8.55 6.50
CA ASN A 99 15.97 -8.37 7.79
C ASN A 99 14.67 -9.21 7.88
N GLU A 100 14.41 -10.02 6.85
CA GLU A 100 13.22 -10.87 6.74
C GLU A 100 11.89 -10.11 6.89
N SER A 101 11.88 -8.83 6.48
CA SER A 101 10.70 -7.99 6.59
C SER A 101 9.56 -8.53 5.75
N LYS A 102 8.38 -8.65 6.36
CA LYS A 102 7.18 -9.15 5.69
C LYS A 102 6.24 -8.03 5.25
N TYR A 103 6.27 -6.90 5.95
CA TYR A 103 5.30 -5.82 5.80
C TYR A 103 6.00 -4.47 5.63
N ALA A 104 5.34 -3.57 4.93
CA ALA A 104 5.72 -2.17 4.92
C ALA A 104 5.73 -1.61 6.35
N LYS A 105 6.59 -0.63 6.61
CA LYS A 105 6.66 0.03 7.91
C LYS A 105 6.40 1.53 7.76
N ILE A 106 5.34 2.01 8.38
CA ILE A 106 5.08 3.45 8.53
C ILE A 106 5.39 3.86 9.97
N TYR A 107 5.71 5.13 10.17
CA TYR A 107 6.07 5.68 11.49
C TYR A 107 5.07 6.71 12.00
N TYR A 108 4.00 6.94 11.27
CA TYR A 108 2.86 7.69 11.76
C TYR A 108 2.11 6.85 12.80
N ASN A 109 1.86 7.42 13.96
CA ASN A 109 1.08 6.78 15.02
C ASN A 109 -0.41 7.12 14.81
N PRO A 110 -1.27 6.16 14.40
CA PRO A 110 -2.65 6.46 14.05
C PRO A 110 -3.48 6.92 15.24
N ASN A 111 -4.39 7.87 15.00
CA ASN A 111 -5.35 8.33 15.97
C ASN A 111 -6.66 7.55 15.86
N LYS A 112 -7.27 7.26 17.00
CA LYS A 112 -8.55 6.56 17.04
C LYS A 112 -9.71 7.52 16.78
N ILE A 113 -10.56 7.19 15.80
CA ILE A 113 -11.81 7.87 15.47
C ILE A 113 -12.95 6.99 15.99
N ASN A 114 -13.54 7.35 17.13
CA ASN A 114 -14.53 6.50 17.81
C ASN A 114 -15.79 6.28 16.96
N GLU A 115 -16.20 7.25 16.17
CA GLU A 115 -17.38 7.24 15.32
C GLU A 115 -17.29 6.18 14.21
N VAL A 116 -16.08 5.69 13.92
CA VAL A 116 -15.82 4.72 12.83
C VAL A 116 -15.73 3.27 13.34
N ASN A 117 -15.71 3.06 14.66
CA ASN A 117 -15.46 1.74 15.26
C ASN A 117 -16.42 0.63 14.80
N ASP A 118 -17.68 0.98 14.50
CA ASP A 118 -18.71 0.01 14.10
C ASP A 118 -18.87 -0.13 12.58
N PHE A 119 -18.07 0.61 11.82
CA PHE A 119 -18.15 0.59 10.36
C PHE A 119 -17.21 -0.45 9.73
N ILE A 120 -17.68 -1.02 8.63
CA ILE A 120 -16.80 -1.61 7.60
C ILE A 120 -16.36 -0.45 6.70
N VAL A 121 -15.09 -0.10 6.76
CA VAL A 121 -14.53 0.93 5.87
C VAL A 121 -14.19 0.28 4.52
N LEU A 122 -14.71 0.88 3.45
CA LEU A 122 -14.62 0.35 2.09
C LEU A 122 -13.84 1.32 1.19
N ASP A 123 -12.70 0.87 0.69
CA ASP A 123 -11.90 1.60 -0.30
C ASP A 123 -11.85 0.84 -1.63
N LEU A 124 -12.75 1.20 -2.54
CA LEU A 124 -12.81 0.65 -3.90
C LEU A 124 -12.13 1.57 -4.93
N ASN A 125 -11.17 2.38 -4.51
CA ASN A 125 -10.41 3.25 -5.40
C ASN A 125 -9.16 2.53 -5.92
N SER A 126 -8.97 2.55 -7.24
CA SER A 126 -7.76 2.06 -7.89
C SER A 126 -7.38 2.91 -9.08
N VAL A 127 -6.10 3.25 -9.18
CA VAL A 127 -5.56 3.98 -10.34
C VAL A 127 -5.06 3.02 -11.41
N SER A 128 -4.41 1.94 -11.01
CA SER A 128 -3.69 1.04 -11.92
C SER A 128 -4.55 -0.10 -12.47
N VAL A 129 -5.53 -0.56 -11.69
CA VAL A 129 -6.43 -1.65 -12.09
C VAL A 129 -7.85 -1.11 -12.09
N LYS A 130 -8.48 -1.03 -13.26
CA LYS A 130 -9.79 -0.38 -13.42
C LYS A 130 -10.94 -1.35 -13.71
N GLU A 131 -10.62 -2.57 -14.11
CA GLU A 131 -11.63 -3.54 -14.50
C GLU A 131 -11.74 -4.63 -13.44
N TYR A 132 -12.72 -4.51 -12.58
CA TYR A 132 -13.10 -5.50 -11.59
C TYR A 132 -14.46 -6.11 -11.96
N ASP A 133 -14.70 -7.35 -11.55
CA ASP A 133 -16.02 -7.98 -11.64
C ASP A 133 -16.93 -7.39 -10.55
N ASN A 134 -17.70 -6.36 -10.93
CA ASN A 134 -18.56 -5.62 -10.02
C ASN A 134 -19.64 -6.50 -9.41
N ASP A 135 -20.15 -7.50 -10.15
CA ASP A 135 -21.17 -8.40 -9.64
C ASP A 135 -20.62 -9.28 -8.53
N LYS A 136 -19.40 -9.79 -8.70
CA LYS A 136 -18.73 -10.56 -7.64
C LYS A 136 -18.42 -9.71 -6.41
N ILE A 137 -17.94 -8.45 -6.59
CA ILE A 137 -17.74 -7.52 -5.47
C ILE A 137 -19.07 -7.32 -4.75
N LYS A 138 -20.15 -6.97 -5.48
CA LYS A 138 -21.48 -6.73 -4.91
C LYS A 138 -21.99 -7.95 -4.15
N LEU A 139 -21.90 -9.13 -4.75
CA LEU A 139 -22.33 -10.38 -4.11
C LEU A 139 -21.57 -10.64 -2.80
N HIS A 140 -20.26 -10.36 -2.77
CA HIS A 140 -19.48 -10.51 -1.56
C HIS A 140 -19.91 -9.48 -0.49
N LEU A 141 -20.08 -8.21 -0.85
CA LEU A 141 -20.50 -7.16 0.10
C LEU A 141 -21.91 -7.42 0.65
N LEU A 142 -22.81 -8.03 -0.12
CA LEU A 142 -24.14 -8.43 0.34
C LEU A 142 -24.10 -9.48 1.46
N THR A 143 -22.99 -10.20 1.65
CA THR A 143 -22.82 -11.06 2.84
C THR A 143 -22.78 -10.25 4.14
N TYR A 144 -22.52 -8.96 4.07
CA TYR A 144 -22.48 -7.98 5.18
C TYR A 144 -23.66 -7.00 5.13
N LYS A 145 -24.78 -7.31 4.46
CA LYS A 145 -25.92 -6.39 4.24
C LYS A 145 -26.50 -5.74 5.49
N ASN A 146 -26.30 -6.34 6.65
CA ASN A 146 -26.80 -5.82 7.93
C ASN A 146 -25.78 -4.91 8.65
N GLU A 147 -24.59 -4.77 8.09
CA GLU A 147 -23.52 -3.92 8.62
C GLU A 147 -23.61 -2.51 8.03
N LYS A 148 -22.93 -1.57 8.67
CA LYS A 148 -22.77 -0.21 8.18
C LYS A 148 -21.46 -0.10 7.40
N PHE A 149 -21.54 0.46 6.21
CA PHE A 149 -20.35 0.74 5.39
C PHE A 149 -20.03 2.23 5.40
N LEU A 150 -18.74 2.54 5.48
CA LEU A 150 -18.21 3.86 5.24
C LEU A 150 -17.34 3.82 3.98
N VAL A 151 -17.85 4.36 2.89
CA VAL A 151 -17.18 4.33 1.57
C VAL A 151 -16.26 5.54 1.46
N ILE A 152 -14.98 5.28 1.20
CA ILE A 152 -13.98 6.34 1.02
C ILE A 152 -14.06 6.90 -0.39
N LEU A 153 -14.23 8.22 -0.49
CA LEU A 153 -14.09 9.00 -1.71
C LEU A 153 -12.76 9.75 -1.67
N THR A 154 -12.01 9.71 -2.75
CA THR A 154 -10.77 10.48 -2.91
C THR A 154 -11.02 11.73 -3.73
N ASN A 155 -10.57 12.91 -3.25
CA ASN A 155 -10.80 14.20 -3.91
C ASN A 155 -10.14 14.30 -5.28
N ASP A 156 -8.93 13.76 -5.42
CA ASP A 156 -8.09 14.01 -6.59
C ASP A 156 -8.32 13.02 -7.74
N TYR A 157 -8.91 11.86 -7.44
CA TYR A 157 -9.18 10.82 -8.42
C TYR A 157 -10.43 10.05 -8.02
N PRO A 158 -11.61 10.39 -8.57
CA PRO A 158 -12.79 9.54 -8.43
C PRO A 158 -12.55 8.25 -9.22
N ASN A 159 -11.72 7.36 -8.67
CA ASN A 159 -11.35 6.09 -9.27
C ASN A 159 -12.06 4.94 -8.57
N LEU A 160 -13.31 5.19 -8.14
CA LEU A 160 -14.18 4.08 -7.76
C LEU A 160 -14.28 3.13 -8.96
N VAL A 161 -14.00 1.88 -8.69
CA VAL A 161 -14.09 0.81 -9.70
C VAL A 161 -15.54 0.34 -9.92
N VAL A 162 -16.50 0.99 -9.25
CA VAL A 162 -17.93 0.66 -9.26
C VAL A 162 -18.78 1.89 -9.59
N SER A 163 -19.98 1.68 -10.12
CA SER A 163 -20.93 2.74 -10.45
C SER A 163 -21.73 3.23 -9.21
N ASP A 164 -22.36 4.41 -9.32
CA ASP A 164 -23.11 5.02 -8.21
C ASP A 164 -24.28 4.17 -7.71
N ASP A 165 -24.95 3.42 -8.62
CA ASP A 165 -26.05 2.52 -8.28
C ASP A 165 -25.61 1.22 -7.62
N PHE A 166 -24.32 0.94 -7.62
CA PHE A 166 -23.72 -0.26 -7.02
C PHE A 166 -24.12 -0.43 -5.54
N PHE A 167 -24.22 0.66 -4.81
CA PHE A 167 -24.46 0.66 -3.37
C PHE A 167 -25.93 0.62 -2.95
N SER A 168 -26.87 0.57 -3.90
CA SER A 168 -28.32 0.71 -3.64
C SER A 168 -28.91 -0.26 -2.60
N ASP A 169 -28.32 -1.45 -2.46
CA ASP A 169 -28.79 -2.51 -1.56
C ASP A 169 -27.99 -2.62 -0.25
N LEU A 170 -27.10 -1.67 0.00
CA LEU A 170 -26.21 -1.64 1.15
C LEU A 170 -26.48 -0.40 2.02
N ASN A 171 -26.24 -0.53 3.33
CA ASN A 171 -26.33 0.60 4.25
C ASN A 171 -25.00 1.37 4.24
N VAL A 172 -24.88 2.39 3.38
CA VAL A 172 -23.65 3.12 3.15
C VAL A 172 -23.72 4.58 3.56
N GLU A 173 -22.62 5.04 4.11
CA GLU A 173 -22.27 6.45 4.24
C GLU A 173 -21.01 6.72 3.43
N PHE A 174 -20.84 7.94 2.93
CA PHE A 174 -19.68 8.33 2.15
C PHE A 174 -18.84 9.32 2.93
N ILE A 175 -17.51 9.17 2.84
CA ILE A 175 -16.56 10.09 3.46
C ILE A 175 -15.46 10.46 2.49
N THR A 176 -15.16 11.76 2.42
CA THR A 176 -13.96 12.26 1.77
C THR A 176 -12.84 12.40 2.79
N THR A 177 -11.68 11.83 2.52
CA THR A 177 -10.53 11.96 3.41
C THR A 177 -10.03 13.41 3.40
N LYS A 178 -9.67 13.92 4.58
CA LYS A 178 -9.07 15.26 4.71
C LYS A 178 -7.66 15.30 4.13
N ASP A 179 -6.91 14.25 4.42
CA ASP A 179 -5.54 14.01 4.02
C ASP A 179 -5.21 12.51 4.17
N ILE A 180 -4.00 12.12 3.85
CA ILE A 180 -3.53 10.74 3.95
C ILE A 180 -3.44 10.25 5.42
N PHE A 181 -3.22 11.14 6.39
CA PHE A 181 -3.18 10.77 7.80
C PHE A 181 -4.58 10.43 8.31
N HIS A 182 -5.58 11.21 7.91
CA HIS A 182 -6.99 10.89 8.18
C HIS A 182 -7.39 9.54 7.55
N TYR A 183 -6.87 9.23 6.35
CA TYR A 183 -7.08 7.93 5.73
C TYR A 183 -6.49 6.78 6.57
N VAL A 184 -5.28 6.94 7.09
CA VAL A 184 -4.66 5.97 8.02
C VAL A 184 -5.50 5.81 9.29
N ASP A 185 -5.98 6.92 9.86
CA ASP A 185 -6.80 6.93 11.08
C ASP A 185 -8.14 6.20 10.87
N LEU A 186 -8.77 6.34 9.69
CA LEU A 186 -9.99 5.60 9.33
C LEU A 186 -9.74 4.09 9.28
N ILE A 187 -8.65 3.65 8.62
CA ILE A 187 -8.28 2.23 8.55
C ILE A 187 -8.00 1.68 9.94
N PHE A 188 -7.25 2.43 10.74
CA PHE A 188 -6.93 2.02 12.11
C PHE A 188 -8.17 1.91 13.00
N SER A 189 -9.17 2.78 12.80
CA SER A 189 -10.33 2.90 13.68
C SER A 189 -11.45 1.92 13.36
N CYS A 190 -11.56 1.46 12.12
CA CYS A 190 -12.72 0.69 11.68
C CYS A 190 -12.79 -0.73 12.27
N LYS A 191 -13.99 -1.32 12.24
CA LYS A 191 -14.25 -2.71 12.60
C LYS A 191 -13.59 -3.69 11.62
N LYS A 192 -13.68 -3.37 10.34
CA LYS A 192 -13.14 -4.14 9.21
C LYS A 192 -12.76 -3.18 8.09
N PHE A 193 -11.68 -3.48 7.39
CA PHE A 193 -11.27 -2.76 6.20
C PHE A 193 -11.40 -3.66 4.96
N ILE A 194 -12.12 -3.21 3.96
CA ILE A 194 -12.25 -3.90 2.68
C ILE A 194 -11.73 -3.00 1.57
N CYS A 195 -10.82 -3.48 0.77
CA CYS A 195 -10.23 -2.69 -0.30
C CYS A 195 -10.06 -3.50 -1.60
N VAL A 196 -9.76 -2.80 -2.69
CA VAL A 196 -9.20 -3.40 -3.90
C VAL A 196 -7.68 -3.46 -3.79
N TRP A 197 -7.08 -4.35 -4.56
CA TRP A 197 -5.63 -4.53 -4.58
C TRP A 197 -4.90 -3.29 -5.11
N SER A 198 -4.30 -2.54 -4.22
CA SER A 198 -3.67 -1.24 -4.46
C SER A 198 -2.72 -0.89 -3.31
N GLY A 199 -2.20 0.34 -3.26
CA GLY A 199 -1.45 0.85 -2.12
C GLY A 199 -2.19 0.76 -0.79
N SER A 200 -3.52 0.76 -0.83
CA SER A 200 -4.40 0.59 0.35
C SER A 200 -4.21 -0.75 1.05
N SER A 201 -4.04 -1.84 0.27
CA SER A 201 -3.79 -3.16 0.84
C SER A 201 -2.43 -3.25 1.53
N ILE A 202 -1.40 -2.59 0.99
CA ILE A 202 -0.08 -2.53 1.59
C ILE A 202 -0.11 -1.74 2.90
N LEU A 203 -0.77 -0.58 2.86
CA LEU A 203 -0.91 0.30 4.01
C LEU A 203 -1.71 -0.37 5.15
N SER A 204 -2.85 -0.99 4.83
CA SER A 204 -3.68 -1.67 5.83
C SER A 204 -2.97 -2.88 6.45
N SER A 205 -2.19 -3.62 5.65
CA SER A 205 -1.32 -4.70 6.12
C SER A 205 -0.27 -4.18 7.13
N SER A 206 0.34 -3.03 6.85
CA SER A 206 1.27 -2.35 7.76
C SER A 206 0.58 -1.94 9.06
N ILE A 207 -0.59 -1.30 8.98
CA ILE A 207 -1.36 -0.87 10.14
C ILE A 207 -1.72 -2.09 11.02
N LYS A 208 -2.20 -3.17 10.41
CA LYS A 208 -2.52 -4.41 11.13
C LYS A 208 -1.31 -4.96 11.87
N ASN A 209 -0.15 -4.99 11.22
CA ASN A 209 1.04 -5.60 11.80
C ASN A 209 1.63 -4.77 12.97
N TYR A 210 1.63 -3.44 12.85
CA TYR A 210 2.37 -2.59 13.79
C TYR A 210 1.48 -1.87 14.81
N TYR A 211 0.19 -1.68 14.54
CA TYR A 211 -0.67 -0.82 15.35
C TYR A 211 -1.98 -1.48 15.82
N LYS A 212 -2.55 -2.40 15.05
CA LYS A 212 -3.85 -3.02 15.33
C LYS A 212 -3.90 -4.45 14.81
N ASN A 213 -3.33 -5.37 15.55
CA ASN A 213 -3.19 -6.79 15.17
C ASN A 213 -4.52 -7.53 14.96
N ASP A 214 -5.62 -7.04 15.55
CA ASP A 214 -6.98 -7.57 15.40
C ASP A 214 -7.77 -6.97 14.22
N LEU A 215 -7.18 -6.06 13.44
CA LEU A 215 -7.83 -5.49 12.27
C LEU A 215 -8.16 -6.59 11.25
N ASP A 216 -9.43 -6.73 10.92
CA ASP A 216 -9.88 -7.64 9.87
C ASP A 216 -9.77 -6.96 8.50
N ILE A 217 -9.00 -7.54 7.58
CA ILE A 217 -8.74 -6.97 6.26
C ILE A 217 -9.14 -7.96 5.18
N GLU A 218 -9.96 -7.49 4.24
CA GLU A 218 -10.28 -8.21 3.01
C GLU A 218 -9.84 -7.38 1.80
N CYS A 219 -9.25 -8.03 0.81
CA CYS A 219 -8.77 -7.37 -0.38
C CYS A 219 -9.28 -8.09 -1.63
N PHE A 220 -10.03 -7.38 -2.46
CA PHE A 220 -10.42 -7.87 -3.77
C PHE A 220 -9.21 -7.89 -4.70
N LYS A 221 -8.90 -9.05 -5.22
CA LYS A 221 -7.82 -9.24 -6.17
C LYS A 221 -8.35 -9.87 -7.44
N LYS A 222 -8.06 -9.22 -8.58
CA LYS A 222 -8.41 -9.74 -9.89
C LYS A 222 -7.65 -11.05 -10.11
N THR A 223 -8.37 -12.07 -10.56
CA THR A 223 -7.77 -13.28 -11.10
C THR A 223 -7.15 -12.90 -12.44
N VAL A 224 -5.86 -12.74 -12.49
CA VAL A 224 -5.18 -12.49 -13.76
C VAL A 224 -4.87 -13.84 -14.36
N ASP A 225 -5.37 -14.09 -15.55
CA ASP A 225 -4.81 -15.11 -16.42
C ASP A 225 -3.32 -14.84 -16.56
N ASP A 226 -2.47 -15.79 -16.31
CA ASP A 226 -1.02 -15.92 -16.24
C ASP A 226 -0.11 -14.83 -16.86
N LYS A 227 -0.65 -13.72 -17.32
CA LYS A 227 0.06 -12.60 -17.93
C LYS A 227 -0.04 -11.36 -17.04
N CYS A 228 0.93 -11.22 -16.17
CA CYS A 228 1.30 -9.89 -15.68
C CYS A 228 1.51 -8.96 -16.90
N PRO A 229 1.17 -7.67 -16.84
CA PRO A 229 1.53 -6.73 -17.90
C PRO A 229 2.99 -6.95 -18.30
N GLU A 230 3.26 -7.02 -19.59
CA GLU A 230 4.60 -7.24 -20.13
C GLU A 230 5.59 -6.32 -19.42
N GLY A 231 6.62 -6.89 -18.80
CA GLY A 231 7.66 -6.18 -18.06
C GLY A 231 7.68 -6.41 -16.55
N TRP A 232 6.68 -7.00 -15.94
CA TRP A 232 6.66 -7.20 -14.48
C TRP A 232 7.00 -8.61 -14.02
N GLY A 233 7.39 -9.52 -14.89
CA GLY A 233 8.00 -10.85 -14.63
C GLY A 233 7.53 -11.68 -13.42
N VAL A 234 6.57 -11.20 -12.65
CA VAL A 234 6.17 -11.70 -11.35
C VAL A 234 4.86 -12.43 -11.47
N THR A 235 4.89 -13.72 -11.33
CA THR A 235 3.67 -14.50 -11.21
C THR A 235 2.93 -14.13 -9.92
N ASN A 236 1.64 -13.97 -10.04
CA ASN A 236 0.64 -13.34 -9.19
C ASN A 236 0.59 -13.64 -7.68
N LYS A 237 1.44 -14.48 -7.11
CA LYS A 237 1.31 -14.84 -5.69
C LYS A 237 2.22 -14.06 -4.75
N SER A 238 3.34 -13.54 -5.21
CA SER A 238 4.36 -12.95 -4.34
C SER A 238 4.37 -11.42 -4.32
N TYR A 239 3.94 -10.75 -5.39
CA TYR A 239 3.98 -9.29 -5.43
C TYR A 239 2.80 -8.72 -4.64
N TYR A 240 3.10 -7.99 -3.55
CA TYR A 240 2.09 -7.42 -2.63
C TYR A 240 1.09 -8.45 -2.09
N TRP A 241 1.55 -9.66 -1.83
CA TRP A 241 0.78 -10.64 -1.10
C TRP A 241 1.21 -10.65 0.38
N TYR A 242 0.26 -10.42 1.27
CA TYR A 242 0.49 -10.37 2.70
C TYR A 242 -0.34 -11.44 3.41
N ASP A 243 0.30 -12.22 4.29
CA ASP A 243 -0.35 -13.32 5.02
C ASP A 243 -1.34 -12.85 6.08
N ASN A 244 -1.34 -11.55 6.41
CA ASN A 244 -2.26 -10.94 7.34
C ASN A 244 -3.53 -10.32 6.67
N ILE A 245 -3.70 -10.51 5.36
CA ILE A 245 -4.86 -10.08 4.56
C ILE A 245 -5.60 -11.31 4.03
N LYS A 246 -6.94 -11.28 4.09
CA LYS A 246 -7.79 -12.24 3.40
C LYS A 246 -8.06 -11.75 1.98
N TYR A 247 -7.57 -12.48 0.97
CA TYR A 247 -7.81 -12.14 -0.44
C TYR A 247 -9.08 -12.80 -0.96
N ILE A 248 -9.90 -12.00 -1.63
CA ILE A 248 -11.11 -12.42 -2.34
C ILE A 248 -10.81 -12.35 -3.83
N MET A 249 -10.73 -13.51 -4.47
CA MET A 249 -10.44 -13.59 -5.90
C MET A 249 -11.70 -13.32 -6.72
N ILE A 250 -11.64 -12.34 -7.60
CA ILE A 250 -12.76 -11.88 -8.41
C ILE A 250 -12.40 -11.76 -9.89
#